data_f2f4bfcabd25642a6999880c6ddeffa3
#
_entry.id   f2f4bfcabd25642a6999880c6ddeffa3
#
_cell.length_a   1.000
_cell.length_b   1.000
_cell.length_c   1.000
_cell.angle_alpha   90.00
_cell.angle_beta   90.00
_cell.angle_gamma   90.00
#
_symmetry.space_group_name_H-M   'P 1'
#
loop_
_entity.id
_entity.type
_entity.pdbx_description
1 polymer ?
#
loop_
_entity_poly.entity_id
_entity_poly.type
_entity_poly.pdbx_seq_one_letter_code
_entity_poly.pdbx_strand_id
1 'polypeptide(L)'
;MMTSLKPPLQANYSRITQPVFVLLGAWLMVGVCIYSPHLSAQEVEDQVSEIVSDLTEERIEQVMEDLLADIESRITEDSLRIQTDHWLVMAEADVFAELEEEGYLFETVSELEGLGFLLAEVAAPASFDLSATREGIYDVIGGKSADVDLNHLYTAGIPSAMGEPANLVGMAPRELLPTPTDLSDLNLRIGIVDSSVDRTHSTFASAYITTKRFVDNEAPPNQHGTAIVSIIVGSDPLALGLAPKAEIFAAEVFDQNAEQGEFASTVSLIKALNWLVTADVSVINISLAGPPNRLLETALNRVRQKGILAVAAAGNGGPMAQPMYPAAYPEVVAVTATDERGRAFRLANRGEYVDIAAPGVNIRHARAGGGFIASSGTSYAVPFVTVAVARLMQSASEPAAMLDRLYASALDIGAPGRDQIYGYGQLRF
;
A
#
# COMPACT_ATOMS: atom_id res chain seq x y z
N MET A 1 27.52 42.54 12.82
CA MET A 1 26.80 42.65 14.11
C MET A 1 26.09 41.32 14.29
N MET A 2 26.67 40.47 15.12
CA MET A 2 26.10 39.16 15.48
C MET A 2 25.01 39.37 16.53
N THR A 3 23.76 39.00 16.22
CA THR A 3 22.68 38.97 17.20
C THR A 3 22.56 37.55 17.72
N SER A 4 22.82 37.44 18.99
CA SER A 4 22.77 36.29 19.87
C SER A 4 21.37 35.62 19.85
N LEU A 5 21.32 34.35 19.45
CA LEU A 5 20.19 33.46 19.70
C LEU A 5 20.20 33.07 21.18
N LYS A 6 19.07 33.27 21.86
CA LYS A 6 18.83 32.80 23.23
C LYS A 6 18.76 31.27 23.26
N PRO A 7 19.25 30.62 24.34
CA PRO A 7 19.10 29.18 24.51
C PRO A 7 17.65 28.79 24.81
N PRO A 8 17.23 27.54 24.49
CA PRO A 8 15.88 27.06 24.73
C PRO A 8 15.58 27.00 26.25
N LEU A 9 14.33 27.23 26.56
CA LEU A 9 13.74 27.14 27.89
C LEU A 9 14.06 25.80 28.56
N GLN A 10 14.76 25.82 29.67
CA GLN A 10 14.81 24.72 30.61
C GLN A 10 13.40 24.53 31.21
N ALA A 11 12.68 23.57 30.72
CA ALA A 11 11.42 23.13 31.31
C ALA A 11 11.71 22.43 32.66
N ASN A 12 10.97 22.80 33.70
CA ASN A 12 11.07 22.23 35.03
C ASN A 12 10.56 20.78 35.03
N TYR A 13 11.43 19.82 34.84
CA TYR A 13 11.16 18.38 34.73
C TYR A 13 10.57 17.74 36.01
N SER A 14 10.71 18.37 37.19
CA SER A 14 10.27 17.79 38.46
C SER A 14 8.74 17.70 38.68
N ARG A 15 7.92 18.28 37.79
CA ARG A 15 6.44 18.20 37.84
C ARG A 15 5.82 17.19 36.91
N ILE A 16 6.60 16.58 36.01
CA ILE A 16 6.09 15.66 34.97
C ILE A 16 6.34 14.19 35.37
N THR A 17 7.32 13.93 36.21
CA THR A 17 7.72 12.57 36.58
C THR A 17 6.68 11.76 37.37
N GLN A 18 5.93 12.36 38.29
CA GLN A 18 4.93 11.61 39.06
C GLN A 18 3.75 11.03 38.24
N PRO A 19 3.13 11.76 37.30
CA PRO A 19 2.07 11.17 36.48
C PRO A 19 2.56 10.12 35.47
N VAL A 20 3.81 10.19 35.02
CA VAL A 20 4.40 9.19 34.11
C VAL A 20 4.64 7.86 34.82
N PHE A 21 5.11 7.87 36.07
CA PHE A 21 5.27 6.66 36.88
C PHE A 21 3.95 5.96 37.17
N VAL A 22 2.87 6.71 37.40
CA VAL A 22 1.53 6.14 37.63
C VAL A 22 0.98 5.50 36.34
N LEU A 23 1.21 6.10 35.17
CA LEU A 23 0.80 5.56 33.88
C LEU A 23 1.62 4.32 33.48
N LEU A 24 2.94 4.35 33.67
CA LEU A 24 3.82 3.20 33.39
C LEU A 24 3.48 2.01 34.29
N GLY A 25 3.27 2.25 35.59
CA GLY A 25 2.84 1.23 36.54
C GLY A 25 1.49 0.59 36.17
N ALA A 26 0.51 1.39 35.74
CA ALA A 26 -0.78 0.89 35.27
C ALA A 26 -0.68 0.03 33.98
N TRP A 27 0.18 0.41 33.05
CA TRP A 27 0.44 -0.38 31.81
C TRP A 27 1.20 -1.68 32.10
N LEU A 28 2.18 -1.65 33.00
CA LEU A 28 2.91 -2.85 33.45
C LEU A 28 1.98 -3.82 34.20
N MET A 29 1.08 -3.31 35.05
CA MET A 29 0.07 -4.15 35.71
C MET A 29 -0.85 -4.85 34.72
N VAL A 30 -1.32 -4.14 33.69
CA VAL A 30 -2.15 -4.74 32.63
C VAL A 30 -1.35 -5.79 31.85
N GLY A 31 -0.07 -5.51 31.52
CA GLY A 31 0.79 -6.45 30.81
C GLY A 31 1.05 -7.74 31.62
N VAL A 32 1.38 -7.63 32.89
CA VAL A 32 1.62 -8.81 33.76
C VAL A 32 0.35 -9.63 33.97
N CYS A 33 -0.83 -8.99 34.11
CA CYS A 33 -2.12 -9.70 34.21
C CYS A 33 -2.49 -10.45 32.92
N ILE A 34 -2.14 -9.93 31.74
CA ILE A 34 -2.42 -10.57 30.45
C ILE A 34 -1.51 -11.80 30.21
N TYR A 35 -0.23 -11.69 30.59
CA TYR A 35 0.77 -12.74 30.34
C TYR A 35 0.88 -13.81 31.42
N SER A 36 0.35 -13.56 32.63
CA SER A 36 0.44 -14.48 33.77
C SER A 36 -0.90 -14.57 34.53
N PRO A 37 -1.95 -15.15 33.95
CA PRO A 37 -3.30 -15.16 34.52
C PRO A 37 -3.44 -15.99 35.82
N HIS A 38 -2.36 -16.60 36.33
CA HIS A 38 -2.36 -17.42 37.52
C HIS A 38 -1.73 -16.74 38.77
N LEU A 39 -1.24 -15.48 38.62
CA LEU A 39 -0.67 -14.73 39.73
C LEU A 39 -1.77 -14.06 40.56
N SER A 40 -1.59 -14.07 41.89
CA SER A 40 -2.44 -13.26 42.78
C SER A 40 -2.14 -11.76 42.63
N ALA A 41 -3.10 -10.92 43.03
CA ALA A 41 -2.92 -9.47 42.95
C ALA A 41 -1.66 -8.98 43.66
N GLN A 42 -1.25 -9.64 44.75
CA GLN A 42 -0.05 -9.32 45.51
C GLN A 42 1.24 -9.68 44.76
N GLU A 43 1.27 -10.82 44.07
CA GLU A 43 2.40 -11.25 43.24
C GLU A 43 2.59 -10.37 42.02
N VAL A 44 1.50 -9.86 41.44
CA VAL A 44 1.54 -8.86 40.34
C VAL A 44 2.08 -7.52 40.84
N GLU A 45 1.67 -7.07 42.03
CA GLU A 45 2.10 -5.82 42.64
C GLU A 45 3.61 -5.88 43.01
N ASP A 46 4.08 -7.02 43.51
CA ASP A 46 5.47 -7.28 43.86
C ASP A 46 6.36 -7.33 42.59
N GLN A 47 5.94 -8.00 41.51
CA GLN A 47 6.65 -8.04 40.23
C GLN A 47 6.69 -6.66 39.52
N VAL A 48 5.60 -5.92 39.56
CA VAL A 48 5.58 -4.56 39.03
C VAL A 48 6.47 -3.62 39.82
N SER A 49 6.50 -3.77 41.17
CA SER A 49 7.38 -3.00 42.05
C SER A 49 8.86 -3.32 41.83
N GLU A 50 9.20 -4.57 41.57
CA GLU A 50 10.57 -5.00 41.23
C GLU A 50 11.01 -4.43 39.89
N ILE A 51 10.15 -4.49 38.85
CA ILE A 51 10.42 -3.92 37.51
C ILE A 51 10.59 -2.40 37.60
N VAL A 52 9.73 -1.71 38.36
CA VAL A 52 9.79 -0.25 38.53
C VAL A 52 11.01 0.19 39.35
N SER A 53 11.45 -0.60 40.34
CA SER A 53 12.64 -0.29 41.14
C SER A 53 13.96 -0.45 40.38
N ASP A 54 13.95 -1.27 39.30
CA ASP A 54 15.13 -1.48 38.43
C ASP A 54 15.24 -0.40 37.31
N LEU A 55 14.21 0.48 37.16
CA LEU A 55 14.24 1.61 36.25
C LEU A 55 14.96 2.79 36.93
N THR A 56 16.27 2.88 36.72
CA THR A 56 17.04 4.07 37.10
C THR A 56 16.59 5.29 36.29
N GLU A 57 16.71 6.50 36.86
CA GLU A 57 16.41 7.76 36.12
C GLU A 57 17.14 7.81 34.76
N GLU A 58 18.37 7.35 34.70
CA GLU A 58 19.22 7.26 33.50
C GLU A 58 18.60 6.35 32.41
N ARG A 59 17.96 5.27 32.81
CA ARG A 59 17.30 4.33 31.89
C ARG A 59 15.95 4.85 31.37
N ILE A 60 15.27 5.66 32.20
CA ILE A 60 14.04 6.37 31.77
C ILE A 60 14.38 7.49 30.80
N GLU A 61 15.44 8.25 31.06
CA GLU A 61 15.95 9.28 30.14
C GLU A 61 16.33 8.66 28.79
N GLN A 62 17.06 7.54 28.79
CA GLN A 62 17.43 6.83 27.56
C GLN A 62 16.22 6.34 26.77
N VAL A 63 15.23 5.73 27.44
CA VAL A 63 13.98 5.29 26.77
C VAL A 63 13.19 6.48 26.20
N MET A 64 13.20 7.61 26.91
CA MET A 64 12.55 8.83 26.42
C MET A 64 13.29 9.46 25.25
N GLU A 65 14.62 9.47 25.27
CA GLU A 65 15.43 9.91 24.13
C GLU A 65 15.24 9.01 22.92
N ASP A 66 15.24 7.69 23.09
CA ASP A 66 15.00 6.73 22.02
C ASP A 66 13.59 6.88 21.44
N LEU A 67 12.58 7.11 22.29
CA LEU A 67 11.20 7.36 21.86
C LEU A 67 11.06 8.68 21.10
N LEU A 68 11.70 9.75 21.58
CA LEU A 68 11.73 11.04 20.90
C LEU A 68 12.44 10.95 19.55
N ALA A 69 13.55 10.24 19.47
CA ALA A 69 14.27 9.99 18.23
C ALA A 69 13.42 9.16 17.22
N ASP A 70 12.67 8.15 17.70
CA ASP A 70 11.74 7.39 16.88
C ASP A 70 10.58 8.27 16.37
N ILE A 71 10.01 9.13 17.22
CA ILE A 71 8.97 10.08 16.85
C ILE A 71 9.50 11.11 15.84
N GLU A 72 10.67 11.67 16.06
CA GLU A 72 11.31 12.61 15.13
C GLU A 72 11.65 11.93 13.80
N SER A 73 12.14 10.68 13.82
CA SER A 73 12.37 9.88 12.63
C SER A 73 11.09 9.64 11.84
N ARG A 74 9.99 9.28 12.52
CA ARG A 74 8.68 9.07 11.88
C ARG A 74 8.11 10.36 11.30
N ILE A 75 8.20 11.49 12.00
CA ILE A 75 7.78 12.79 11.49
C ILE A 75 8.61 13.16 10.26
N THR A 76 9.91 12.88 10.26
CA THR A 76 10.79 13.12 9.11
C THR A 76 10.45 12.17 7.96
N GLU A 77 10.22 10.88 8.22
CA GLU A 77 9.79 9.91 7.20
C GLU A 77 8.43 10.29 6.60
N ASP A 78 7.47 10.71 7.41
CA ASP A 78 6.15 11.16 6.93
C ASP A 78 6.26 12.45 6.11
N SER A 79 7.12 13.38 6.50
CA SER A 79 7.36 14.61 5.73
C SER A 79 8.06 14.34 4.39
N LEU A 80 8.93 13.31 4.31
CA LEU A 80 9.54 12.85 3.05
C LEU A 80 8.55 12.15 2.11
N ARG A 81 7.40 11.69 2.63
CA ARG A 81 6.34 11.03 1.84
C ARG A 81 5.29 12.00 1.30
N ILE A 82 5.52 13.28 1.42
CA ILE A 82 4.61 14.32 0.93
C ILE A 82 5.38 15.22 -0.04
N GLN A 83 4.82 15.44 -1.22
CA GLN A 83 5.26 16.53 -2.08
C GLN A 83 4.70 17.82 -1.49
N THR A 84 5.46 18.48 -0.62
CA THR A 84 5.01 19.55 0.30
C THR A 84 4.62 20.86 -0.37
N ASP A 85 4.96 21.02 -1.64
CA ASP A 85 4.74 22.24 -2.42
C ASP A 85 3.47 22.20 -3.30
N HIS A 86 2.75 21.07 -3.31
CA HIS A 86 1.52 20.90 -4.10
C HIS A 86 0.41 20.27 -3.29
N TRP A 87 -0.77 20.82 -3.40
CA TRP A 87 -2.02 20.24 -2.94
C TRP A 87 -2.95 19.97 -4.11
N LEU A 88 -3.92 19.08 -3.90
CA LEU A 88 -4.78 18.55 -4.93
C LEU A 88 -6.24 18.83 -4.60
N VAL A 89 -7.01 19.17 -5.61
CA VAL A 89 -8.48 19.22 -5.56
C VAL A 89 -9.03 18.27 -6.62
N MET A 90 -9.96 17.39 -6.22
CA MET A 90 -10.69 16.53 -7.15
C MET A 90 -12.19 16.67 -6.93
N ALA A 91 -12.93 17.02 -7.99
CA ALA A 91 -14.36 17.23 -7.93
C ALA A 91 -15.00 17.05 -9.33
N GLU A 92 -16.33 17.09 -9.38
CA GLU A 92 -17.08 17.18 -10.66
C GLU A 92 -16.91 18.59 -11.28
N ALA A 93 -17.13 18.70 -12.58
CA ALA A 93 -16.83 19.92 -13.33
C ALA A 93 -17.66 21.16 -12.89
N ASP A 94 -18.89 20.97 -12.45
CA ASP A 94 -19.75 22.05 -11.95
C ASP A 94 -19.23 22.62 -10.62
N VAL A 95 -18.61 21.82 -9.78
CA VAL A 95 -17.98 22.25 -8.54
C VAL A 95 -16.75 23.12 -8.81
N PHE A 96 -15.95 22.78 -9.83
CA PHE A 96 -14.81 23.61 -10.22
C PHE A 96 -15.27 24.99 -10.71
N ALA A 97 -16.34 25.07 -11.47
CA ALA A 97 -16.88 26.33 -11.95
C ALA A 97 -17.33 27.25 -10.76
N GLU A 98 -17.94 26.68 -9.73
CA GLU A 98 -18.31 27.43 -8.52
C GLU A 98 -17.07 27.93 -7.75
N LEU A 99 -16.03 27.09 -7.61
CA LEU A 99 -14.79 27.49 -6.95
C LEU A 99 -14.06 28.61 -7.72
N GLU A 100 -14.06 28.58 -9.05
CA GLU A 100 -13.49 29.66 -9.87
C GLU A 100 -14.29 30.98 -9.74
N GLU A 101 -15.61 30.92 -9.65
CA GLU A 101 -16.47 32.10 -9.40
C GLU A 101 -16.17 32.77 -8.04
N GLU A 102 -15.81 31.98 -7.03
CA GLU A 102 -15.40 32.45 -5.69
C GLU A 102 -13.92 32.86 -5.62
N GLY A 103 -13.20 32.75 -6.73
CA GLY A 103 -11.84 33.29 -6.89
C GLY A 103 -10.71 32.28 -6.62
N TYR A 104 -10.99 30.99 -6.51
CA TYR A 104 -9.95 29.97 -6.48
C TYR A 104 -9.29 29.86 -7.86
N LEU A 105 -7.95 29.82 -7.89
CA LEU A 105 -7.16 29.69 -9.10
C LEU A 105 -6.43 28.36 -9.11
N PHE A 106 -6.57 27.62 -10.18
CA PHE A 106 -5.95 26.31 -10.38
C PHE A 106 -4.85 26.43 -11.46
N GLU A 107 -3.66 25.91 -11.18
CA GLU A 107 -2.53 25.99 -12.12
C GLU A 107 -2.62 24.96 -13.23
N THR A 108 -3.03 23.73 -12.88
CA THR A 108 -3.16 22.63 -13.81
C THR A 108 -4.47 21.89 -13.53
N VAL A 109 -5.32 21.79 -14.53
CA VAL A 109 -6.56 21.00 -14.45
C VAL A 109 -6.47 19.85 -15.44
N SER A 110 -6.66 18.63 -14.95
CA SER A 110 -6.67 17.39 -15.74
C SER A 110 -8.09 16.81 -15.75
N GLU A 111 -8.62 16.50 -16.93
CA GLU A 111 -9.89 15.80 -17.05
C GLU A 111 -9.67 14.28 -16.87
N LEU A 112 -10.50 13.70 -16.01
CA LEU A 112 -10.50 12.27 -15.67
C LEU A 112 -11.79 11.62 -16.18
N GLU A 113 -11.91 11.50 -17.52
CA GLU A 113 -13.13 11.02 -18.19
C GLU A 113 -13.64 9.66 -17.66
N GLY A 114 -12.73 8.72 -17.43
CA GLY A 114 -13.07 7.38 -16.92
C GLY A 114 -13.64 7.42 -15.50
N LEU A 115 -13.17 8.34 -14.66
CA LEU A 115 -13.63 8.54 -13.29
C LEU A 115 -14.77 9.55 -13.18
N GLY A 116 -14.93 10.45 -14.16
CA GLY A 116 -15.95 11.50 -14.18
C GLY A 116 -15.64 12.68 -13.25
N PHE A 117 -14.35 13.01 -13.10
CA PHE A 117 -13.84 14.10 -12.25
C PHE A 117 -12.89 15.02 -13.02
N LEU A 118 -12.68 16.22 -12.49
CA LEU A 118 -11.51 17.04 -12.75
C LEU A 118 -10.53 16.90 -11.57
N LEU A 119 -9.23 16.94 -11.87
CA LEU A 119 -8.16 16.97 -10.88
C LEU A 119 -7.32 18.22 -11.11
N ALA A 120 -7.26 19.09 -10.12
CA ALA A 120 -6.39 20.26 -10.14
C ALA A 120 -5.19 20.07 -9.21
N GLU A 121 -4.03 20.51 -9.69
CA GLU A 121 -2.79 20.65 -8.92
C GLU A 121 -2.57 22.13 -8.63
N VAL A 122 -2.28 22.48 -7.39
CA VAL A 122 -2.09 23.85 -6.94
C VAL A 122 -0.81 23.96 -6.14
N ALA A 123 0.07 24.90 -6.50
CA ALA A 123 1.25 25.19 -5.70
C ALA A 123 0.85 25.79 -4.35
N ALA A 124 1.39 25.24 -3.27
CA ALA A 124 1.11 25.71 -1.93
C ALA A 124 2.23 26.64 -1.45
N PRO A 125 1.92 27.86 -0.94
CA PRO A 125 2.91 28.69 -0.29
C PRO A 125 3.38 28.03 1.02
N ALA A 126 4.59 28.36 1.47
CA ALA A 126 5.19 27.82 2.70
C ALA A 126 4.34 28.04 3.98
N SER A 127 3.37 28.96 3.94
CA SER A 127 2.43 29.25 5.03
C SER A 127 1.04 28.62 4.83
N PHE A 128 0.93 27.65 3.91
CA PHE A 128 -0.35 27.04 3.55
C PHE A 128 -0.91 26.19 4.70
N ASP A 129 -2.17 26.43 5.03
CA ASP A 129 -2.94 25.65 5.98
C ASP A 129 -3.98 24.80 5.24
N LEU A 130 -3.66 23.51 5.07
CA LEU A 130 -4.54 22.57 4.38
C LEU A 130 -5.93 22.47 5.03
N SER A 131 -6.01 22.55 6.36
CA SER A 131 -7.28 22.44 7.08
C SER A 131 -8.17 23.63 6.81
N ALA A 132 -7.61 24.85 6.91
CA ALA A 132 -8.34 26.08 6.60
C ALA A 132 -8.78 26.15 5.13
N THR A 133 -7.93 25.72 4.20
CA THR A 133 -8.28 25.67 2.77
C THR A 133 -9.37 24.65 2.49
N ARG A 134 -9.30 23.49 3.11
CA ARG A 134 -10.33 22.44 2.99
C ARG A 134 -11.68 22.94 3.54
N GLU A 135 -11.70 23.60 4.70
CA GLU A 135 -12.91 24.21 5.25
C GLU A 135 -13.47 25.26 4.31
N GLY A 136 -12.62 26.18 3.79
CA GLY A 136 -13.06 27.20 2.83
C GLY A 136 -13.67 26.63 1.55
N ILE A 137 -13.08 25.59 0.99
CA ILE A 137 -13.65 24.88 -0.19
C ILE A 137 -14.99 24.23 0.17
N TYR A 138 -15.10 23.57 1.31
CA TYR A 138 -16.36 22.94 1.74
C TYR A 138 -17.47 23.97 2.01
N ASP A 139 -17.13 25.15 2.51
CA ASP A 139 -18.08 26.23 2.70
C ASP A 139 -18.66 26.75 1.37
N VAL A 140 -17.81 26.84 0.33
CA VAL A 140 -18.22 27.27 -1.03
C VAL A 140 -19.15 26.25 -1.66
N ILE A 141 -18.75 24.96 -1.65
CA ILE A 141 -19.50 23.91 -2.38
C ILE A 141 -20.78 23.45 -1.69
N GLY A 142 -21.06 23.90 -0.46
CA GLY A 142 -22.36 23.73 0.19
C GLY A 142 -22.85 22.29 0.35
N GLY A 143 -21.93 21.31 0.51
CA GLY A 143 -22.24 19.88 0.62
C GLY A 143 -22.17 19.09 -0.69
N LYS A 144 -21.74 19.68 -1.79
CA LYS A 144 -21.30 18.93 -2.97
C LYS A 144 -20.01 18.19 -2.69
N SER A 145 -19.69 17.17 -3.49
CA SER A 145 -18.51 16.35 -3.27
C SER A 145 -17.28 16.97 -3.93
N ALA A 146 -16.35 17.43 -3.10
CA ALA A 146 -14.99 17.73 -3.54
C ALA A 146 -14.01 17.18 -2.52
N ASP A 147 -12.90 16.62 -3.00
CA ASP A 147 -11.82 16.13 -2.15
C ASP A 147 -10.60 17.01 -2.28
N VAL A 148 -10.02 17.35 -1.13
CA VAL A 148 -8.81 18.17 -1.02
C VAL A 148 -7.81 17.42 -0.14
N ASP A 149 -6.60 17.20 -0.67
CA ASP A 149 -5.51 16.57 0.06
C ASP A 149 -4.16 16.91 -0.55
N LEU A 150 -3.08 16.48 0.09
CA LEU A 150 -1.72 16.65 -0.40
C LEU A 150 -1.36 15.61 -1.47
N ASN A 151 -0.32 15.89 -2.24
CA ASN A 151 0.23 14.92 -3.18
C ASN A 151 1.16 13.94 -2.45
N HIS A 152 0.58 12.90 -1.84
CA HIS A 152 1.32 11.89 -1.11
C HIS A 152 2.15 10.97 -2.02
N LEU A 153 3.21 10.39 -1.45
CA LEU A 153 4.10 9.47 -2.14
C LEU A 153 3.92 8.04 -1.63
N TYR A 154 4.01 7.09 -2.56
CA TYR A 154 3.81 5.65 -2.34
C TYR A 154 5.05 4.89 -2.83
N THR A 155 5.34 3.75 -2.21
CA THR A 155 6.50 2.91 -2.56
C THR A 155 6.06 1.48 -2.89
N ALA A 156 6.86 0.77 -3.68
CA ALA A 156 6.63 -0.66 -3.97
C ALA A 156 6.91 -1.59 -2.76
N GLY A 157 7.18 -1.01 -1.59
CA GLY A 157 7.72 -1.71 -0.43
C GLY A 157 9.22 -1.96 -0.58
N ILE A 158 9.95 -2.00 0.54
CA ILE A 158 11.38 -2.28 0.51
C ILE A 158 11.55 -3.74 0.06
N PRO A 159 12.22 -4.04 -1.07
CA PRO A 159 12.52 -5.42 -1.43
C PRO A 159 13.37 -6.00 -0.31
N SER A 160 12.89 -7.06 0.34
CA SER A 160 13.76 -7.87 1.21
C SER A 160 14.93 -8.31 0.34
N ALA A 161 16.13 -7.84 0.66
CA ALA A 161 17.41 -8.05 0.02
C ALA A 161 17.34 -8.82 -1.30
N MET A 162 17.66 -8.16 -2.39
CA MET A 162 17.82 -8.84 -3.70
C MET A 162 18.74 -10.03 -3.48
N GLY A 163 18.17 -11.24 -3.53
CA GLY A 163 18.94 -12.47 -3.41
C GLY A 163 20.03 -12.48 -4.49
N GLU A 164 21.22 -12.89 -4.11
CA GLU A 164 22.35 -13.05 -5.04
C GLU A 164 21.92 -13.84 -6.28
N PRO A 165 22.38 -13.47 -7.50
CA PRO A 165 21.95 -14.09 -8.77
C PRO A 165 22.42 -15.54 -8.96
N ALA A 166 22.96 -16.19 -7.94
CA ALA A 166 23.76 -17.40 -8.10
C ALA A 166 23.02 -18.74 -8.02
N ASN A 167 21.76 -18.79 -7.59
CA ASN A 167 20.99 -20.04 -7.63
C ASN A 167 19.52 -19.72 -7.94
N LEU A 168 18.90 -20.45 -8.86
CA LEU A 168 17.46 -20.46 -9.15
C LEU A 168 16.68 -20.98 -7.91
N VAL A 169 16.87 -20.32 -6.79
CA VAL A 169 16.13 -20.54 -5.55
C VAL A 169 14.80 -19.83 -5.70
N GLY A 170 13.72 -20.51 -5.40
CA GLY A 170 12.36 -19.98 -5.55
C GLY A 170 11.53 -20.84 -6.48
N MET A 171 10.22 -20.72 -6.36
CA MET A 171 9.26 -21.50 -7.13
C MET A 171 8.56 -20.64 -8.19
N ALA A 172 8.29 -21.23 -9.35
CA ALA A 172 7.49 -20.57 -10.37
C ALA A 172 6.05 -20.34 -9.88
N PRO A 173 5.37 -19.29 -10.34
CA PRO A 173 3.99 -18.99 -9.91
C PRO A 173 3.05 -20.19 -10.02
N ARG A 174 3.08 -20.93 -11.12
CA ARG A 174 2.22 -22.12 -11.32
C ARG A 174 2.59 -23.34 -10.48
N GLU A 175 3.81 -23.40 -9.97
CA GLU A 175 4.22 -24.45 -9.03
C GLU A 175 3.59 -24.21 -7.65
N LEU A 176 3.48 -22.92 -7.24
CA LEU A 176 2.90 -22.52 -5.95
C LEU A 176 1.38 -22.54 -5.95
N LEU A 177 0.76 -22.18 -7.05
CA LEU A 177 -0.68 -22.20 -7.23
C LEU A 177 -1.01 -22.75 -8.61
N PRO A 178 -1.20 -24.09 -8.73
CA PRO A 178 -1.60 -24.71 -9.98
C PRO A 178 -2.89 -24.10 -10.52
N THR A 179 -2.79 -23.52 -11.71
CA THR A 179 -3.95 -22.87 -12.33
C THR A 179 -4.82 -23.89 -13.08
N PRO A 180 -6.16 -23.76 -13.02
CA PRO A 180 -7.04 -24.56 -13.84
C PRO A 180 -6.73 -24.42 -15.34
N THR A 181 -6.96 -25.48 -16.11
CA THR A 181 -6.66 -25.50 -17.55
C THR A 181 -7.51 -24.51 -18.36
N ASP A 182 -8.71 -24.17 -17.87
CA ASP A 182 -9.60 -23.21 -18.48
C ASP A 182 -9.09 -21.75 -18.45
N LEU A 183 -8.16 -21.41 -17.54
CA LEU A 183 -7.55 -20.08 -17.50
C LEU A 183 -6.80 -19.70 -18.78
N SER A 184 -6.29 -20.68 -19.51
CA SER A 184 -5.61 -20.44 -20.79
C SER A 184 -6.54 -19.96 -21.91
N ASP A 185 -7.84 -20.14 -21.76
CA ASP A 185 -8.85 -19.83 -22.78
C ASP A 185 -9.68 -18.58 -22.45
N LEU A 186 -9.44 -17.99 -21.25
CA LEU A 186 -10.13 -16.77 -20.84
C LEU A 186 -9.41 -15.52 -21.35
N ASN A 187 -10.20 -14.59 -21.89
CA ASN A 187 -9.69 -13.27 -22.29
C ASN A 187 -9.69 -12.33 -21.05
N LEU A 188 -8.67 -12.47 -20.21
CA LEU A 188 -8.52 -11.66 -18.99
C LEU A 188 -7.88 -10.32 -19.36
N ARG A 189 -8.54 -9.21 -19.01
CA ARG A 189 -8.01 -7.84 -19.15
C ARG A 189 -7.64 -7.31 -17.78
N ILE A 190 -6.33 -7.19 -17.54
CA ILE A 190 -5.77 -6.90 -16.21
C ILE A 190 -5.00 -5.58 -16.27
N GLY A 191 -5.42 -4.62 -15.43
CA GLY A 191 -4.68 -3.39 -15.16
C GLY A 191 -3.57 -3.62 -14.14
N ILE A 192 -2.41 -3.03 -14.35
CA ILE A 192 -1.28 -3.04 -13.42
C ILE A 192 -0.90 -1.59 -13.12
N VAL A 193 -0.83 -1.23 -11.85
CA VAL A 193 -0.30 0.05 -11.37
C VAL A 193 1.02 -0.23 -10.67
N ASP A 194 2.15 0.08 -11.34
CA ASP A 194 3.48 -0.32 -10.89
C ASP A 194 4.58 0.53 -11.55
N SER A 195 5.84 0.14 -11.40
CA SER A 195 6.95 0.67 -12.17
C SER A 195 6.88 0.22 -13.64
N SER A 196 7.76 0.71 -14.48
CA SER A 196 7.83 0.32 -15.89
C SER A 196 8.08 -1.19 -16.07
N VAL A 197 7.80 -1.69 -17.27
CA VAL A 197 8.00 -3.10 -17.63
C VAL A 197 9.09 -3.23 -18.69
N ASP A 198 10.09 -4.04 -18.44
CA ASP A 198 11.06 -4.43 -19.47
C ASP A 198 10.42 -5.40 -20.47
N ARG A 199 9.70 -4.86 -21.44
CA ARG A 199 9.00 -5.62 -22.49
C ARG A 199 9.95 -6.37 -23.43
N THR A 200 11.25 -6.10 -23.36
CA THR A 200 12.27 -6.80 -24.18
C THR A 200 12.69 -8.15 -23.59
N HIS A 201 12.31 -8.42 -22.32
CA HIS A 201 12.59 -9.69 -21.68
C HIS A 201 11.93 -10.85 -22.43
N SER A 202 12.69 -11.92 -22.69
CA SER A 202 12.26 -13.08 -23.51
C SER A 202 10.96 -13.74 -23.04
N THR A 203 10.67 -13.68 -21.73
CA THR A 203 9.45 -14.25 -21.15
C THR A 203 8.15 -13.57 -21.66
N PHE A 204 8.27 -12.37 -22.26
CA PHE A 204 7.14 -11.61 -22.79
C PHE A 204 6.98 -11.71 -24.31
N ALA A 205 7.76 -12.57 -24.98
CA ALA A 205 7.76 -12.65 -26.44
C ALA A 205 6.37 -12.91 -27.07
N SER A 206 5.47 -13.57 -26.35
CA SER A 206 4.09 -13.86 -26.77
C SER A 206 3.03 -13.12 -25.95
N ALA A 207 3.41 -12.24 -25.02
CA ALA A 207 2.47 -11.55 -24.15
C ALA A 207 1.86 -10.30 -24.80
N TYR A 208 0.61 -10.03 -24.50
CA TYR A 208 -0.09 -8.82 -24.90
C TYR A 208 0.03 -7.77 -23.78
N ILE A 209 0.97 -6.84 -23.92
CA ILE A 209 1.27 -5.81 -22.92
C ILE A 209 1.16 -4.42 -23.56
N THR A 210 0.18 -3.65 -23.10
CA THR A 210 0.04 -2.23 -23.41
C THR A 210 0.54 -1.43 -22.23
N THR A 211 1.47 -0.50 -22.45
CA THR A 211 2.03 0.36 -21.40
C THR A 211 1.63 1.81 -21.60
N LYS A 212 1.39 2.55 -20.51
CA LYS A 212 1.24 4.00 -20.52
C LYS A 212 1.95 4.60 -19.31
N ARG A 213 2.76 5.64 -19.56
CA ARG A 213 3.54 6.32 -18.54
C ARG A 213 2.76 7.51 -17.97
N PHE A 214 2.87 7.71 -16.65
CA PHE A 214 2.23 8.78 -15.89
C PHE A 214 3.23 9.58 -15.06
N VAL A 215 4.51 9.48 -15.39
CA VAL A 215 5.63 10.22 -14.82
C VAL A 215 6.47 10.81 -15.95
N ASP A 216 7.19 11.90 -15.66
CA ASP A 216 7.98 12.62 -16.67
C ASP A 216 9.39 12.02 -16.86
N ASN A 217 9.83 11.12 -15.98
CA ASN A 217 11.13 10.48 -16.06
C ASN A 217 11.27 9.65 -17.34
N GLU A 218 12.31 9.95 -18.15
CA GLU A 218 12.57 9.23 -19.41
C GLU A 218 13.05 7.79 -19.19
N ALA A 219 13.66 7.50 -18.03
CA ALA A 219 14.18 6.20 -17.64
C ALA A 219 13.64 5.76 -16.27
N PRO A 220 12.32 5.54 -16.12
CA PRO A 220 11.74 5.16 -14.85
C PRO A 220 12.21 3.77 -14.42
N PRO A 221 12.15 3.45 -13.10
CA PRO A 221 12.49 2.13 -12.61
C PRO A 221 11.60 1.06 -13.26
N ASN A 222 12.15 -0.12 -13.52
CA ASN A 222 11.43 -1.16 -14.27
C ASN A 222 11.54 -2.57 -13.68
N GLN A 223 12.28 -2.74 -12.58
CA GLN A 223 12.49 -4.08 -12.01
C GLN A 223 11.22 -4.65 -11.39
N HIS A 224 10.50 -3.87 -10.61
CA HIS A 224 9.34 -4.34 -9.87
C HIS A 224 8.15 -4.63 -10.81
N GLY A 225 7.79 -3.72 -11.71
CA GLY A 225 6.73 -3.95 -12.70
C GLY A 225 7.01 -5.12 -13.64
N THR A 226 8.29 -5.31 -14.05
CA THR A 226 8.71 -6.49 -14.82
C THR A 226 8.45 -7.78 -14.03
N ALA A 227 8.78 -7.80 -12.74
CA ALA A 227 8.52 -8.93 -11.86
C ALA A 227 7.02 -9.25 -11.78
N ILE A 228 6.20 -8.25 -11.43
CA ILE A 228 4.75 -8.40 -11.24
C ILE A 228 4.05 -8.89 -12.51
N VAL A 229 4.36 -8.27 -13.65
CA VAL A 229 3.78 -8.68 -14.93
C VAL A 229 4.22 -10.09 -15.30
N SER A 230 5.47 -10.49 -15.02
CA SER A 230 5.95 -11.84 -15.33
C SER A 230 5.28 -12.95 -14.52
N ILE A 231 4.89 -12.66 -13.27
CA ILE A 231 4.10 -13.58 -12.44
C ILE A 231 2.75 -13.88 -13.09
N ILE A 232 2.17 -12.90 -13.80
CA ILE A 232 0.88 -13.09 -14.49
C ILE A 232 1.05 -13.72 -15.85
N VAL A 233 1.87 -13.12 -16.75
CA VAL A 233 1.90 -13.49 -18.17
C VAL A 233 3.22 -14.11 -18.65
N GLY A 234 4.18 -14.38 -17.77
CA GLY A 234 5.46 -14.99 -18.14
C GLY A 234 5.24 -16.32 -18.86
N SER A 235 5.92 -16.52 -20.00
CA SER A 235 5.80 -17.71 -20.83
C SER A 235 7.00 -18.68 -20.72
N ASP A 236 8.07 -18.28 -20.02
CA ASP A 236 9.26 -19.12 -19.84
C ASP A 236 8.96 -20.26 -18.85
N PRO A 237 9.32 -21.52 -19.19
CA PRO A 237 9.13 -22.67 -18.30
C PRO A 237 9.79 -22.54 -16.92
N LEU A 238 10.88 -21.77 -16.80
CA LEU A 238 11.56 -21.54 -15.51
C LEU A 238 10.74 -20.68 -14.55
N ALA A 239 9.87 -19.80 -15.07
CA ALA A 239 9.04 -18.91 -14.28
C ALA A 239 7.67 -18.73 -14.97
N LEU A 240 6.99 -19.84 -15.23
CA LEU A 240 5.72 -19.83 -15.95
C LEU A 240 4.66 -19.07 -15.14
N GLY A 241 4.11 -18.03 -15.77
CA GLY A 241 3.09 -17.16 -15.19
C GLY A 241 1.72 -17.81 -15.10
N LEU A 242 0.84 -17.21 -14.31
CA LEU A 242 -0.48 -17.74 -13.96
C LEU A 242 -1.44 -17.75 -15.16
N ALA A 243 -1.41 -16.71 -16.00
CA ALA A 243 -2.33 -16.49 -17.12
C ALA A 243 -1.58 -15.92 -18.36
N PRO A 244 -0.78 -16.73 -19.08
CA PRO A 244 0.09 -16.25 -20.16
C PRO A 244 -0.63 -15.60 -21.36
N LYS A 245 -1.94 -15.80 -21.48
CA LYS A 245 -2.76 -15.19 -22.56
C LYS A 245 -3.54 -13.95 -22.11
N ALA A 246 -3.42 -13.53 -20.85
CA ALA A 246 -4.07 -12.32 -20.37
C ALA A 246 -3.53 -11.07 -21.10
N GLU A 247 -4.42 -10.11 -21.37
CA GLU A 247 -4.05 -8.78 -21.84
C GLU A 247 -3.69 -7.91 -20.64
N ILE A 248 -2.48 -7.36 -20.63
CA ILE A 248 -1.98 -6.50 -19.58
C ILE A 248 -2.02 -5.04 -20.02
N PHE A 249 -2.57 -4.20 -19.17
CA PHE A 249 -2.54 -2.74 -19.28
C PHE A 249 -1.69 -2.19 -18.12
N ALA A 250 -0.41 -1.96 -18.37
CA ALA A 250 0.53 -1.52 -17.36
C ALA A 250 0.63 0.01 -17.32
N ALA A 251 0.15 0.59 -16.24
CA ALA A 251 0.29 2.00 -15.90
C ALA A 251 1.60 2.20 -15.14
N GLU A 252 2.55 2.88 -15.77
CA GLU A 252 3.89 3.16 -15.22
C GLU A 252 3.81 4.44 -14.39
N VAL A 253 3.77 4.31 -13.06
CA VAL A 253 3.50 5.41 -12.11
C VAL A 253 4.71 5.76 -11.23
N PHE A 254 5.79 4.97 -11.26
CA PHE A 254 6.97 5.21 -10.44
C PHE A 254 7.95 6.17 -11.10
N ASP A 255 8.33 7.16 -10.33
CA ASP A 255 9.47 8.03 -10.57
C ASP A 255 10.64 7.65 -9.66
N GLN A 256 11.77 8.30 -9.83
CA GLN A 256 12.96 8.10 -9.00
C GLN A 256 13.73 9.39 -8.84
N ASN A 257 14.10 9.73 -7.61
CA ASN A 257 15.06 10.79 -7.32
C ASN A 257 16.06 10.38 -6.23
N ALA A 258 17.07 11.23 -5.98
CA ALA A 258 18.14 10.91 -5.05
C ALA A 258 17.71 10.97 -3.56
N GLU A 259 16.64 11.70 -3.25
CA GLU A 259 16.18 11.94 -1.88
C GLU A 259 15.16 10.90 -1.43
N GLN A 260 14.25 10.51 -2.33
CA GLN A 260 13.10 9.66 -2.02
C GLN A 260 13.24 8.24 -2.57
N GLY A 261 14.26 7.98 -3.42
CA GLY A 261 14.38 6.71 -4.13
C GLY A 261 13.28 6.54 -5.18
N GLU A 262 12.69 5.34 -5.26
CA GLU A 262 11.58 5.01 -6.16
C GLU A 262 10.24 5.31 -5.47
N PHE A 263 9.41 6.14 -6.09
CA PHE A 263 8.10 6.55 -5.55
C PHE A 263 7.05 6.74 -6.65
N ALA A 264 5.78 6.63 -6.27
CA ALA A 264 4.63 7.03 -7.08
C ALA A 264 3.85 8.12 -6.35
N SER A 265 3.37 9.14 -7.07
CA SER A 265 2.58 10.23 -6.49
C SER A 265 1.07 9.93 -6.54
N THR A 266 0.28 10.56 -5.66
CA THR A 266 -1.20 10.49 -5.73
C THR A 266 -1.72 10.86 -7.12
N VAL A 267 -1.14 11.91 -7.73
CA VAL A 267 -1.51 12.35 -9.08
C VAL A 267 -1.29 11.25 -10.12
N SER A 268 -0.10 10.64 -10.13
CA SER A 268 0.20 9.56 -11.09
C SER A 268 -0.73 8.36 -10.89
N LEU A 269 -1.06 8.02 -9.64
CA LEU A 269 -2.00 6.94 -9.31
C LEU A 269 -3.41 7.22 -9.82
N ILE A 270 -3.95 8.41 -9.57
CA ILE A 270 -5.30 8.78 -10.00
C ILE A 270 -5.39 8.82 -11.53
N LYS A 271 -4.40 9.43 -12.21
CA LYS A 271 -4.34 9.44 -13.69
C LYS A 271 -4.22 8.02 -14.27
N ALA A 272 -3.49 7.12 -13.60
CA ALA A 272 -3.39 5.72 -13.98
C ALA A 272 -4.73 4.98 -13.83
N LEU A 273 -5.41 5.13 -12.69
CA LEU A 273 -6.73 4.55 -12.45
C LEU A 273 -7.74 5.03 -13.50
N ASN A 274 -7.75 6.33 -13.83
CA ASN A 274 -8.59 6.89 -14.88
C ASN A 274 -8.34 6.19 -16.24
N TRP A 275 -7.08 6.04 -16.65
CA TRP A 275 -6.74 5.35 -17.88
C TRP A 275 -7.17 3.88 -17.87
N LEU A 276 -6.97 3.16 -16.78
CA LEU A 276 -7.35 1.75 -16.66
C LEU A 276 -8.86 1.55 -16.75
N VAL A 277 -9.66 2.49 -16.20
CA VAL A 277 -11.11 2.49 -16.38
C VAL A 277 -11.48 2.67 -17.86
N THR A 278 -10.85 3.63 -18.59
CA THR A 278 -11.11 3.83 -20.02
C THR A 278 -10.60 2.67 -20.88
N ALA A 279 -9.58 1.94 -20.40
CA ALA A 279 -9.08 0.73 -21.05
C ALA A 279 -9.97 -0.51 -20.81
N ASP A 280 -11.08 -0.37 -20.07
CA ASP A 280 -12.04 -1.44 -19.80
C ASP A 280 -11.38 -2.71 -19.22
N VAL A 281 -10.52 -2.54 -18.23
CA VAL A 281 -9.92 -3.66 -17.50
C VAL A 281 -10.93 -4.25 -16.51
N SER A 282 -10.84 -5.53 -16.23
CA SER A 282 -11.73 -6.20 -15.28
C SER A 282 -11.29 -6.03 -13.82
N VAL A 283 -9.98 -5.99 -13.60
CA VAL A 283 -9.35 -5.94 -12.28
C VAL A 283 -8.07 -5.12 -12.35
N ILE A 284 -7.70 -4.46 -11.26
CA ILE A 284 -6.48 -3.67 -11.14
C ILE A 284 -5.59 -4.25 -10.04
N ASN A 285 -4.37 -4.63 -10.39
CA ASN A 285 -3.30 -4.99 -9.47
C ASN A 285 -2.55 -3.74 -9.03
N ILE A 286 -2.47 -3.48 -7.73
CA ILE A 286 -1.77 -2.34 -7.15
C ILE A 286 -0.73 -2.87 -6.15
N SER A 287 0.51 -3.04 -6.63
CA SER A 287 1.60 -3.63 -5.83
C SER A 287 2.46 -2.58 -5.14
N LEU A 288 1.85 -1.55 -4.59
CA LEU A 288 2.48 -0.46 -3.84
C LEU A 288 1.72 -0.14 -2.55
N ALA A 289 2.34 0.63 -1.66
CA ALA A 289 1.78 1.00 -0.37
C ALA A 289 2.26 2.39 0.07
N GLY A 290 1.40 3.11 0.81
CA GLY A 290 1.69 4.44 1.31
C GLY A 290 0.68 4.91 2.35
N PRO A 291 0.67 6.23 2.65
CA PRO A 291 -0.27 6.83 3.59
C PRO A 291 -1.69 6.90 3.04
N PRO A 292 -2.72 7.16 3.90
CA PRO A 292 -4.07 7.44 3.44
C PRO A 292 -4.12 8.73 2.60
N ASN A 293 -5.00 8.77 1.61
CA ASN A 293 -5.26 9.97 0.81
C ASN A 293 -6.72 9.96 0.32
N ARG A 294 -7.45 11.05 0.57
CA ARG A 294 -8.88 11.14 0.26
C ARG A 294 -9.18 11.06 -1.23
N LEU A 295 -8.34 11.69 -2.06
CA LEU A 295 -8.56 11.67 -3.51
C LEU A 295 -8.37 10.24 -4.06
N LEU A 296 -7.36 9.52 -3.58
CA LEU A 296 -7.13 8.14 -3.98
C LEU A 296 -8.28 7.22 -3.53
N GLU A 297 -8.79 7.40 -2.31
CA GLU A 297 -9.96 6.68 -1.81
C GLU A 297 -11.18 6.93 -2.71
N THR A 298 -11.50 8.18 -3.01
CA THR A 298 -12.62 8.54 -3.91
C THR A 298 -12.43 7.98 -5.31
N ALA A 299 -11.21 8.03 -5.87
CA ALA A 299 -10.92 7.43 -7.16
C ALA A 299 -11.15 5.91 -7.18
N LEU A 300 -10.71 5.20 -6.13
CA LEU A 300 -10.92 3.75 -5.99
C LEU A 300 -12.40 3.40 -5.77
N ASN A 301 -13.13 4.21 -5.00
CA ASN A 301 -14.58 4.10 -4.89
C ASN A 301 -15.26 4.20 -6.26
N ARG A 302 -14.83 5.14 -7.09
CA ARG A 302 -15.37 5.31 -8.45
C ARG A 302 -15.01 4.12 -9.35
N VAL A 303 -13.78 3.60 -9.26
CA VAL A 303 -13.35 2.36 -9.93
C VAL A 303 -14.27 1.19 -9.54
N ARG A 304 -14.56 1.03 -8.25
CA ARG A 304 -15.47 0.02 -7.73
C ARG A 304 -16.90 0.17 -8.27
N GLN A 305 -17.42 1.40 -8.33
CA GLN A 305 -18.74 1.72 -8.90
C GLN A 305 -18.83 1.39 -10.40
N LYS A 306 -17.71 1.43 -11.12
CA LYS A 306 -17.61 0.98 -12.52
C LYS A 306 -17.55 -0.53 -12.68
N GLY A 307 -17.63 -1.29 -11.57
CA GLY A 307 -17.58 -2.75 -11.57
C GLY A 307 -16.16 -3.34 -11.61
N ILE A 308 -15.12 -2.52 -11.49
CA ILE A 308 -13.72 -2.94 -11.50
C ILE A 308 -13.24 -3.17 -10.06
N LEU A 309 -12.58 -4.30 -9.79
CA LEU A 309 -12.00 -4.60 -8.50
C LEU A 309 -10.52 -4.18 -8.45
N ALA A 310 -10.12 -3.50 -7.37
CA ALA A 310 -8.73 -3.25 -7.06
C ALA A 310 -8.22 -4.27 -6.04
N VAL A 311 -7.02 -4.80 -6.28
CA VAL A 311 -6.33 -5.78 -5.41
C VAL A 311 -4.99 -5.18 -5.04
N ALA A 312 -4.69 -5.04 -3.75
CA ALA A 312 -3.49 -4.35 -3.30
C ALA A 312 -2.71 -5.08 -2.20
N ALA A 313 -1.43 -4.74 -2.10
CA ALA A 313 -0.50 -5.32 -1.14
C ALA A 313 -0.74 -4.76 0.28
N ALA A 314 -0.87 -5.64 1.28
CA ALA A 314 -1.09 -5.25 2.67
C ALA A 314 0.08 -4.44 3.28
N GLY A 315 1.29 -4.53 2.70
CA GLY A 315 2.49 -3.84 3.16
C GLY A 315 3.52 -4.78 3.78
N ASN A 316 4.76 -4.29 3.87
CA ASN A 316 5.93 -5.05 4.33
C ASN A 316 6.64 -4.38 5.52
N GLY A 317 5.95 -3.56 6.30
CA GLY A 317 6.47 -2.86 7.48
C GLY A 317 6.50 -3.71 8.76
N GLY A 318 6.01 -4.95 8.68
CA GLY A 318 5.98 -5.90 9.80
C GLY A 318 4.64 -5.95 10.55
N PRO A 319 4.52 -6.90 11.50
CA PRO A 319 3.26 -7.20 12.19
C PRO A 319 2.65 -6.03 12.99
N MET A 320 3.46 -5.07 13.38
CA MET A 320 3.06 -3.91 14.21
C MET A 320 2.94 -2.62 13.40
N ALA A 321 3.20 -2.68 12.10
CA ALA A 321 3.09 -1.50 11.24
C ALA A 321 1.64 -1.04 11.10
N GLN A 322 1.47 0.27 10.93
CA GLN A 322 0.15 0.85 10.66
C GLN A 322 -0.43 0.31 9.35
N PRO A 323 -1.76 0.33 9.20
CA PRO A 323 -2.41 -0.02 7.94
C PRO A 323 -1.84 0.81 6.79
N MET A 324 -1.57 0.16 5.66
CA MET A 324 -1.03 0.80 4.46
C MET A 324 -2.10 0.88 3.36
N TYR A 325 -2.06 1.97 2.62
CA TYR A 325 -3.02 2.24 1.56
C TYR A 325 -2.37 2.09 0.17
N PRO A 326 -3.13 1.63 -0.84
CA PRO A 326 -4.59 1.54 -0.87
C PRO A 326 -5.21 0.26 -0.27
N ALA A 327 -4.42 -0.73 0.18
CA ALA A 327 -4.96 -1.99 0.68
C ALA A 327 -5.95 -1.83 1.85
N ALA A 328 -5.74 -0.82 2.71
CA ALA A 328 -6.60 -0.60 3.87
C ALA A 328 -7.93 0.15 3.56
N TYR A 329 -8.19 0.52 2.30
CA TYR A 329 -9.52 1.04 1.93
C TYR A 329 -10.54 -0.09 1.79
N PRO A 330 -11.80 0.12 2.23
CA PRO A 330 -12.84 -0.93 2.20
C PRO A 330 -13.18 -1.46 0.81
N GLU A 331 -12.92 -0.67 -0.24
CA GLU A 331 -13.21 -1.00 -1.65
C GLU A 331 -12.13 -1.86 -2.30
N VAL A 332 -11.01 -2.06 -1.62
CA VAL A 332 -9.81 -2.73 -2.14
C VAL A 332 -9.66 -4.10 -1.49
N VAL A 333 -9.29 -5.09 -2.26
CA VAL A 333 -8.97 -6.42 -1.74
C VAL A 333 -7.52 -6.44 -1.23
N ALA A 334 -7.35 -6.53 0.08
CA ALA A 334 -6.05 -6.51 0.74
C ALA A 334 -5.39 -7.89 0.77
N VAL A 335 -4.19 -7.99 0.20
CA VAL A 335 -3.48 -9.27 0.05
C VAL A 335 -2.24 -9.31 0.93
N THR A 336 -2.17 -10.34 1.78
CA THR A 336 -0.96 -10.69 2.52
C THR A 336 -0.19 -11.84 1.85
N ALA A 337 1.06 -12.05 2.25
CA ALA A 337 1.96 -13.02 1.65
C ALA A 337 2.20 -14.24 2.54
N THR A 338 2.26 -15.42 1.91
CA THR A 338 2.68 -16.67 2.54
C THR A 338 3.84 -17.34 1.81
N ASP A 339 4.55 -18.22 2.53
CA ASP A 339 5.50 -19.14 1.91
C ASP A 339 4.81 -20.39 1.33
N GLU A 340 5.60 -21.29 0.74
CA GLU A 340 5.15 -22.56 0.15
C GLU A 340 4.42 -23.50 1.12
N ARG A 341 4.58 -23.27 2.45
CA ARG A 341 3.96 -24.05 3.52
C ARG A 341 2.75 -23.35 4.13
N GLY A 342 2.33 -22.22 3.57
CA GLY A 342 1.23 -21.41 4.10
C GLY A 342 1.59 -20.59 5.34
N ARG A 343 2.86 -20.44 5.69
CA ARG A 343 3.28 -19.59 6.81
C ARG A 343 3.34 -18.13 6.37
N ALA A 344 2.81 -17.24 7.18
CA ALA A 344 2.80 -15.81 6.90
C ALA A 344 4.21 -15.25 6.68
N PHE A 345 4.37 -14.37 5.71
CA PHE A 345 5.58 -13.61 5.48
C PHE A 345 5.90 -12.77 6.71
N ARG A 346 7.12 -12.91 7.23
CA ARG A 346 7.52 -12.32 8.51
C ARG A 346 7.41 -10.80 8.56
N LEU A 347 7.62 -10.12 7.43
CA LEU A 347 7.53 -8.67 7.31
C LEU A 347 6.15 -8.18 6.83
N ALA A 348 5.18 -9.06 6.58
CA ALA A 348 3.85 -8.62 6.19
C ALA A 348 3.17 -7.85 7.32
N ASN A 349 2.49 -6.76 6.97
CA ASN A 349 1.60 -6.05 7.88
C ASN A 349 0.41 -6.96 8.26
N ARG A 350 -0.18 -6.68 9.41
CA ARG A 350 -1.34 -7.40 9.94
C ARG A 350 -2.44 -6.41 10.32
N GLY A 351 -3.68 -6.85 10.31
CA GLY A 351 -4.81 -6.02 10.74
C GLY A 351 -6.14 -6.53 10.21
N GLU A 352 -7.22 -5.95 10.70
CA GLU A 352 -8.60 -6.26 10.29
C GLU A 352 -8.85 -5.98 8.80
N TYR A 353 -8.01 -5.15 8.16
CA TYR A 353 -8.14 -4.83 6.75
C TYR A 353 -7.63 -5.93 5.82
N VAL A 354 -6.84 -6.89 6.32
CA VAL A 354 -6.32 -8.00 5.51
C VAL A 354 -7.49 -8.91 5.10
N ASP A 355 -7.62 -9.18 3.80
CA ASP A 355 -8.72 -9.98 3.28
C ASP A 355 -8.31 -11.41 2.93
N ILE A 356 -7.15 -11.60 2.29
CA ILE A 356 -6.78 -12.92 1.78
C ILE A 356 -5.26 -13.08 1.73
N ALA A 357 -4.79 -14.30 1.95
CA ALA A 357 -3.39 -14.67 1.83
C ALA A 357 -3.12 -15.39 0.49
N ALA A 358 -1.95 -15.11 -0.12
CA ALA A 358 -1.50 -15.78 -1.32
C ALA A 358 0.02 -16.02 -1.30
N PRO A 359 0.59 -16.89 -2.15
CA PRO A 359 2.02 -17.08 -2.23
C PRO A 359 2.75 -15.77 -2.54
N GLY A 360 3.73 -15.39 -1.71
CA GLY A 360 4.47 -14.14 -1.86
C GLY A 360 5.90 -14.23 -1.32
N VAL A 361 6.39 -15.43 -0.97
CA VAL A 361 7.74 -15.65 -0.46
C VAL A 361 8.53 -16.54 -1.41
N ASN A 362 9.73 -16.08 -1.78
CA ASN A 362 10.61 -16.76 -2.75
C ASN A 362 9.93 -17.02 -4.11
N ILE A 363 9.20 -16.04 -4.60
CA ILE A 363 8.54 -16.13 -5.90
C ILE A 363 9.56 -15.89 -7.00
N ARG A 364 9.72 -16.86 -7.90
CA ARG A 364 10.58 -16.72 -9.09
C ARG A 364 9.88 -15.91 -10.16
N HIS A 365 10.56 -14.87 -10.66
CA HIS A 365 10.04 -13.94 -11.64
C HIS A 365 11.13 -13.41 -12.57
N ALA A 366 10.76 -12.73 -13.64
CA ALA A 366 11.69 -12.08 -14.53
C ALA A 366 12.49 -10.96 -13.84
N ARG A 367 13.77 -10.85 -14.19
CA ARG A 367 14.65 -9.74 -13.82
C ARG A 367 14.77 -8.79 -15.02
N ALA A 368 14.53 -7.51 -14.82
CA ALA A 368 14.77 -6.50 -15.85
C ALA A 368 16.24 -6.61 -16.37
N GLY A 369 16.41 -6.53 -17.67
CA GLY A 369 17.71 -6.76 -18.32
C GLY A 369 18.03 -8.23 -18.59
N GLY A 370 17.16 -9.18 -18.18
CA GLY A 370 17.27 -10.60 -18.54
C GLY A 370 17.48 -11.54 -17.34
N GLY A 371 17.13 -12.80 -17.56
CA GLY A 371 17.19 -13.87 -16.56
C GLY A 371 16.08 -13.80 -15.51
N PHE A 372 16.22 -14.61 -14.47
CA PHE A 372 15.22 -14.78 -13.42
C PHE A 372 15.86 -14.64 -12.04
N ILE A 373 15.09 -14.10 -11.10
CA ILE A 373 15.43 -14.02 -9.67
C ILE A 373 14.22 -14.40 -8.84
N ALA A 374 14.40 -14.59 -7.54
CA ALA A 374 13.32 -14.81 -6.59
C ALA A 374 13.24 -13.65 -5.59
N SER A 375 12.04 -13.21 -5.30
CA SER A 375 11.78 -12.14 -4.33
C SER A 375 10.65 -12.50 -3.36
N SER A 376 10.57 -11.75 -2.25
CA SER A 376 9.55 -11.94 -1.23
C SER A 376 8.92 -10.61 -0.84
N GLY A 377 7.60 -10.61 -0.65
CA GLY A 377 6.83 -9.44 -0.26
C GLY A 377 5.35 -9.61 -0.58
N THR A 378 4.52 -8.81 0.07
CA THR A 378 3.07 -8.79 -0.21
C THR A 378 2.77 -8.38 -1.64
N SER A 379 3.60 -7.54 -2.27
CA SER A 379 3.49 -7.16 -3.69
C SER A 379 3.52 -8.36 -4.64
N TYR A 380 4.32 -9.40 -4.33
CA TYR A 380 4.41 -10.62 -5.15
C TYR A 380 3.24 -11.57 -4.94
N ALA A 381 2.45 -11.40 -3.88
CA ALA A 381 1.23 -12.14 -3.63
C ALA A 381 0.01 -11.59 -4.39
N VAL A 382 -0.02 -10.27 -4.62
CA VAL A 382 -1.13 -9.57 -5.30
C VAL A 382 -1.48 -10.18 -6.66
N PRO A 383 -0.51 -10.50 -7.56
CA PRO A 383 -0.79 -11.09 -8.87
C PRO A 383 -1.61 -12.39 -8.82
N PHE A 384 -1.40 -13.22 -7.80
CA PHE A 384 -2.15 -14.48 -7.63
C PHE A 384 -3.63 -14.20 -7.38
N VAL A 385 -3.93 -13.27 -6.48
CA VAL A 385 -5.32 -12.87 -6.17
C VAL A 385 -5.93 -12.13 -7.35
N THR A 386 -5.17 -11.27 -8.02
CA THR A 386 -5.61 -10.53 -9.22
C THR A 386 -6.09 -11.50 -10.31
N VAL A 387 -5.34 -12.55 -10.61
CA VAL A 387 -5.74 -13.56 -11.61
C VAL A 387 -6.97 -14.34 -11.15
N ALA A 388 -7.07 -14.70 -9.87
CA ALA A 388 -8.26 -15.37 -9.32
C ALA A 388 -9.51 -14.50 -9.44
N VAL A 389 -9.41 -13.21 -9.09
CA VAL A 389 -10.49 -12.22 -9.23
C VAL A 389 -10.87 -12.07 -10.71
N ALA A 390 -9.91 -11.84 -11.59
CA ALA A 390 -10.16 -11.70 -13.04
C ALA A 390 -10.93 -12.91 -13.61
N ARG A 391 -10.56 -14.11 -13.19
CA ARG A 391 -11.26 -15.35 -13.57
C ARG A 391 -12.71 -15.39 -13.07
N LEU A 392 -12.92 -15.05 -11.80
CA LEU A 392 -14.26 -15.02 -11.22
C LEU A 392 -15.17 -14.00 -11.93
N MET A 393 -14.64 -12.86 -12.34
CA MET A 393 -15.35 -11.82 -13.06
C MET A 393 -15.87 -12.27 -14.44
N GLN A 394 -15.27 -13.28 -15.08
CA GLN A 394 -15.79 -13.88 -16.31
C GLN A 394 -17.09 -14.66 -16.09
N SER A 395 -17.40 -15.06 -14.86
CA SER A 395 -18.52 -15.96 -14.55
C SER A 395 -19.63 -15.35 -13.68
N ALA A 396 -19.48 -14.09 -13.25
CA ALA A 396 -20.43 -13.44 -12.36
C ALA A 396 -20.60 -11.96 -12.74
N SER A 397 -21.80 -11.42 -12.56
CA SER A 397 -22.16 -10.07 -12.96
C SER A 397 -22.00 -9.02 -11.85
N GLU A 398 -21.88 -9.42 -10.59
CA GLU A 398 -21.83 -8.50 -9.44
C GLU A 398 -20.55 -8.64 -8.62
N PRO A 399 -19.78 -7.55 -8.42
CA PRO A 399 -18.52 -7.57 -7.68
C PRO A 399 -18.60 -8.12 -6.25
N ALA A 400 -19.68 -7.87 -5.51
CA ALA A 400 -19.86 -8.38 -4.16
C ALA A 400 -19.97 -9.90 -4.13
N ALA A 401 -20.78 -10.48 -5.03
CA ALA A 401 -20.94 -11.94 -5.14
C ALA A 401 -19.63 -12.64 -5.56
N MET A 402 -18.75 -11.95 -6.26
CA MET A 402 -17.43 -12.48 -6.62
C MET A 402 -16.49 -12.54 -5.42
N LEU A 403 -16.49 -11.50 -4.59
CA LEU A 403 -15.69 -11.49 -3.36
C LEU A 403 -16.16 -12.56 -2.39
N ASP A 404 -17.47 -12.74 -2.22
CA ASP A 404 -18.03 -13.82 -1.40
C ASP A 404 -17.53 -15.19 -1.89
N ARG A 405 -17.52 -15.43 -3.21
CA ARG A 405 -17.00 -16.66 -3.81
C ARG A 405 -15.50 -16.82 -3.62
N LEU A 406 -14.73 -15.74 -3.78
CA LEU A 406 -13.28 -15.74 -3.54
C LEU A 406 -12.98 -16.15 -2.10
N TYR A 407 -13.61 -15.50 -1.14
CA TYR A 407 -13.40 -15.75 0.29
C TYR A 407 -13.90 -17.12 0.73
N ALA A 408 -15.06 -17.57 0.24
CA ALA A 408 -15.57 -18.91 0.52
C ALA A 408 -14.71 -20.02 -0.07
N SER A 409 -13.92 -19.78 -1.13
CA SER A 409 -12.99 -20.75 -1.70
C SER A 409 -11.64 -20.80 -0.99
N ALA A 410 -11.31 -19.80 -0.17
CA ALA A 410 -10.06 -19.76 0.56
C ALA A 410 -9.94 -20.92 1.56
N LEU A 411 -8.72 -21.44 1.73
CA LEU A 411 -8.43 -22.39 2.80
C LEU A 411 -8.24 -21.63 4.10
N ASP A 412 -9.14 -21.81 5.04
CA ASP A 412 -8.99 -21.28 6.39
C ASP A 412 -7.70 -21.81 7.03
N ILE A 413 -6.77 -20.92 7.32
CA ILE A 413 -5.49 -21.19 7.99
C ILE A 413 -5.28 -20.13 9.08
N GLY A 414 -4.57 -20.50 10.14
CA GLY A 414 -4.40 -19.62 11.30
C GLY A 414 -5.49 -19.81 12.34
N ALA A 415 -6.04 -18.72 12.86
CA ALA A 415 -7.20 -18.80 13.76
C ALA A 415 -8.48 -19.12 12.96
N PRO A 416 -9.43 -19.89 13.52
CA PRO A 416 -10.65 -20.23 12.79
C PRO A 416 -11.45 -19.01 12.35
N GLY A 417 -11.86 -18.98 11.07
CA GLY A 417 -12.56 -17.85 10.45
C GLY A 417 -11.61 -16.73 10.00
N ARG A 418 -12.15 -15.54 9.70
CA ARG A 418 -11.33 -14.40 9.30
C ARG A 418 -10.45 -13.93 10.46
N ASP A 419 -9.14 -13.80 10.21
CA ASP A 419 -8.17 -13.32 11.18
C ASP A 419 -7.28 -12.19 10.62
N GLN A 420 -6.53 -11.50 11.49
CA GLN A 420 -5.70 -10.35 11.13
C GLN A 420 -4.41 -10.70 10.37
N ILE A 421 -4.07 -11.99 10.24
CA ILE A 421 -2.83 -12.46 9.62
C ILE A 421 -3.09 -12.94 8.20
N TYR A 422 -4.14 -13.74 8.02
CA TYR A 422 -4.46 -14.42 6.76
C TYR A 422 -5.77 -13.97 6.11
N GLY A 423 -6.50 -13.04 6.77
CA GLY A 423 -7.84 -12.68 6.33
C GLY A 423 -8.78 -13.87 6.36
N TYR A 424 -9.48 -14.13 5.25
CA TYR A 424 -10.33 -15.31 5.07
C TYR A 424 -9.55 -16.62 4.82
N GLY A 425 -8.23 -16.56 4.71
CA GLY A 425 -7.36 -17.72 4.53
C GLY A 425 -6.52 -17.69 3.25
N GLN A 426 -5.90 -18.84 2.95
CA GLN A 426 -5.01 -19.01 1.80
C GLN A 426 -5.82 -19.18 0.50
N LEU A 427 -5.47 -18.39 -0.52
CA LEU A 427 -6.05 -18.45 -1.86
C LEU A 427 -6.00 -19.85 -2.45
N ARG A 428 -7.11 -20.28 -3.05
CA ARG A 428 -7.25 -21.46 -3.92
C ARG A 428 -7.98 -21.07 -5.21
N PHE A 429 -7.64 -21.74 -6.33
CA PHE A 429 -8.41 -21.60 -7.58
C PHE A 429 -9.63 -22.49 -7.62
#